data_d73f5f0ef93d5b5abfa4fb66f56cb563
#
_entry.id   d73f5f0ef93d5b5abfa4fb66f56cb563
#
_cell.length_a   1.000
_cell.length_b   1.000
_cell.length_c   1.000
_cell.angle_alpha   90.00
_cell.angle_beta   90.00
_cell.angle_gamma   90.00
#
_symmetry.space_group_name_H-M   'P 1'
#
loop_
_entity.id
_entity.type
_entity.pdbx_description
1 polymer ?
#
loop_
_entity_poly.entity_id
_entity_poly.type
_entity_poly.pdbx_seq_one_letter_code
_entity_poly.pdbx_strand_id
1 'polypeptide(L)'
;MSFIDYTWLVPLVPILCFLIVGFLGKKMGPKLKYGGYVTIFGAAFAFVMSMLVSYDFFTSPAYSYPGYVTSSIKWFSLGGFDINLGYYVDSLSCLMMLFASFISMLIFIYSLGYMGDQGERQRRYFAEVALFLTGMLGLAASSNLVEMFIFWEVMGLCSYLLIGFWGFNHPEGDDKADNAASAAKKAFLVTRLGDVCLMAGLFVLYEAMGSLDYVDVFNGANLAAANPDTLFLAAMLIFGGAIGKSAQFPLLDWLPDAMAGPTTVSALIHAATMVKAGVYLVARCFPLFAMNSEVMLFVAIIGGVTAFFTATMAMNNMNIKKVLAYSTLSQLGYMFLSIGAGGYLFAIGMNEGNTALMAAGALGYTAGCLHMANHAFFKALLFLCSGSVIHACGTEDMRLMGGLQKKMPITSITMLIGSLSIAGFPFFAGFWSKDLVLDVVFEAFTETGDLTSICFALLWFLGIVTAFMTAFYMFRLWFMTFKGEPRENAQHCHGESPRCMTLPLCVLSLFAFAFGFTLLFGWDGVFTISYDLAT
;
A
#
# COMPACT_ATOMS: atom_id res chain seq x y z
N MET A 1 10.52 11.11 -28.96
CA MET A 1 9.32 10.31 -28.65
C MET A 1 9.34 10.17 -27.13
N SER A 2 8.38 10.72 -26.44
CA SER A 2 8.34 10.65 -24.97
C SER A 2 7.75 9.32 -24.52
N PHE A 3 8.35 8.68 -23.52
CA PHE A 3 7.76 7.46 -22.93
C PHE A 3 6.50 7.75 -22.12
N ILE A 4 6.29 8.99 -21.69
CA ILE A 4 5.08 9.42 -20.98
C ILE A 4 3.84 9.22 -21.82
N ASP A 5 3.90 9.42 -23.14
CA ASP A 5 2.78 9.20 -24.05
C ASP A 5 2.28 7.75 -24.08
N TYR A 6 3.10 6.83 -23.59
CA TYR A 6 2.80 5.40 -23.50
C TYR A 6 2.46 4.91 -22.07
N THR A 7 2.18 5.83 -21.13
CA THR A 7 1.84 5.48 -19.75
C THR A 7 0.65 4.51 -19.66
N TRP A 8 -0.31 4.62 -20.57
CA TRP A 8 -1.45 3.72 -20.67
C TRP A 8 -1.10 2.25 -20.89
N LEU A 9 0.12 1.94 -21.39
CA LEU A 9 0.61 0.55 -21.51
C LEU A 9 0.93 -0.07 -20.15
N VAL A 10 1.20 0.72 -19.13
CA VAL A 10 1.56 0.24 -17.79
C VAL A 10 0.45 -0.63 -17.18
N PRO A 11 -0.84 -0.19 -17.13
CA PRO A 11 -1.94 -1.05 -16.70
C PRO A 11 -2.45 -1.98 -17.80
N LEU A 12 -2.31 -1.64 -19.10
CA LEU A 12 -2.87 -2.42 -20.19
C LEU A 12 -2.20 -3.79 -20.37
N VAL A 13 -0.88 -3.87 -20.28
CA VAL A 13 -0.18 -5.14 -20.52
C VAL A 13 -0.52 -6.19 -19.44
N PRO A 14 -0.55 -5.87 -18.14
CA PRO A 14 -1.04 -6.80 -17.12
C PRO A 14 -2.49 -7.27 -17.34
N ILE A 15 -3.42 -6.41 -17.80
CA ILE A 15 -4.80 -6.86 -18.08
C ILE A 15 -4.85 -7.81 -19.28
N LEU A 16 -4.02 -7.58 -20.30
CA LEU A 16 -3.89 -8.53 -21.42
C LEU A 16 -3.33 -9.88 -20.93
N CYS A 17 -2.34 -9.86 -20.03
CA CYS A 17 -1.85 -11.09 -19.40
C CYS A 17 -2.94 -11.81 -18.59
N PHE A 18 -3.77 -11.07 -17.84
CA PHE A 18 -4.95 -11.65 -17.16
C PHE A 18 -5.86 -12.38 -18.15
N LEU A 19 -6.23 -11.76 -19.27
CA LEU A 19 -7.08 -12.37 -20.29
C LEU A 19 -6.43 -13.61 -20.90
N ILE A 20 -5.16 -13.50 -21.30
CA ILE A 20 -4.40 -14.60 -21.91
C ILE A 20 -4.32 -15.80 -20.94
N VAL A 21 -3.95 -15.57 -19.67
CA VAL A 21 -3.83 -16.64 -18.66
C VAL A 21 -5.21 -17.18 -18.29
N GLY A 22 -6.22 -16.32 -18.16
CA GLY A 22 -7.59 -16.71 -17.84
C GLY A 22 -8.20 -17.67 -18.89
N PHE A 23 -8.02 -17.37 -20.17
CA PHE A 23 -8.61 -18.17 -21.25
C PHE A 23 -7.69 -19.30 -21.75
N LEU A 24 -6.38 -19.05 -21.85
CA LEU A 24 -5.43 -19.98 -22.46
C LEU A 24 -4.53 -20.72 -21.48
N GLY A 25 -4.50 -20.32 -20.19
CA GLY A 25 -3.58 -20.87 -19.20
C GLY A 25 -3.68 -22.40 -19.01
N LYS A 26 -4.87 -22.98 -19.18
CA LYS A 26 -5.04 -24.45 -19.16
C LYS A 26 -4.27 -25.12 -20.31
N LYS A 27 -4.30 -24.53 -21.51
CA LYS A 27 -3.58 -25.04 -22.69
C LYS A 27 -2.06 -24.87 -22.57
N MET A 28 -1.60 -23.91 -21.78
CA MET A 28 -0.17 -23.67 -21.53
C MET A 28 0.48 -24.79 -20.68
N GLY A 29 -0.32 -25.48 -19.86
CA GLY A 29 0.10 -26.64 -19.09
C GLY A 29 1.21 -26.36 -18.08
N PRO A 30 1.77 -27.43 -17.47
CA PRO A 30 2.78 -27.32 -16.40
C PRO A 30 4.12 -26.74 -16.87
N LYS A 31 4.46 -26.84 -18.14
CA LYS A 31 5.72 -26.28 -18.69
C LYS A 31 5.79 -24.77 -18.57
N LEU A 32 4.68 -24.08 -18.78
CA LEU A 32 4.55 -22.63 -18.60
C LEU A 32 3.92 -22.25 -17.25
N LYS A 33 3.93 -23.17 -16.28
CA LYS A 33 3.33 -22.97 -14.95
C LYS A 33 1.90 -22.41 -15.06
N TYR A 34 1.11 -22.97 -15.99
CA TYR A 34 -0.28 -22.58 -16.26
C TYR A 34 -0.46 -21.07 -16.47
N GLY A 35 0.52 -20.41 -17.07
CA GLY A 35 0.53 -18.98 -17.37
C GLY A 35 1.34 -18.12 -16.41
N GLY A 36 2.00 -18.70 -15.39
CA GLY A 36 2.80 -17.95 -14.43
C GLY A 36 3.91 -17.11 -15.07
N TYR A 37 4.60 -17.66 -16.09
CA TYR A 37 5.61 -16.88 -16.82
C TYR A 37 5.04 -15.71 -17.63
N VAL A 38 3.80 -15.84 -18.13
CA VAL A 38 3.12 -14.74 -18.84
C VAL A 38 2.78 -13.62 -17.85
N THR A 39 2.29 -13.96 -16.67
CA THR A 39 1.99 -12.98 -15.62
C THR A 39 3.27 -12.25 -15.15
N ILE A 40 4.39 -12.97 -14.99
CA ILE A 40 5.68 -12.36 -14.66
C ILE A 40 6.15 -11.43 -15.77
N PHE A 41 6.01 -11.83 -17.03
CA PHE A 41 6.33 -10.96 -18.18
C PHE A 41 5.51 -9.66 -18.13
N GLY A 42 4.20 -9.75 -17.85
CA GLY A 42 3.34 -8.57 -17.71
C GLY A 42 3.80 -7.62 -16.61
N ALA A 43 4.17 -8.16 -15.44
CA ALA A 43 4.68 -7.35 -14.33
C ALA A 43 6.07 -6.75 -14.63
N ALA A 44 6.97 -7.51 -15.27
CA ALA A 44 8.28 -7.03 -15.68
C ALA A 44 8.17 -5.92 -16.74
N PHE A 45 7.28 -6.08 -17.72
CA PHE A 45 7.01 -5.05 -18.71
C PHE A 45 6.46 -3.77 -18.07
N ALA A 46 5.48 -3.91 -17.16
CA ALA A 46 4.93 -2.76 -16.43
C ALA A 46 6.01 -2.06 -15.61
N PHE A 47 6.93 -2.79 -14.98
CA PHE A 47 8.05 -2.22 -14.23
C PHE A 47 9.01 -1.44 -15.13
N VAL A 48 9.43 -2.02 -16.25
CA VAL A 48 10.33 -1.35 -17.21
C VAL A 48 9.68 -0.09 -17.77
N MET A 49 8.40 -0.16 -18.17
CA MET A 49 7.67 1.01 -18.64
C MET A 49 7.53 2.08 -17.56
N SER A 50 7.23 1.70 -16.32
CA SER A 50 7.19 2.64 -15.19
C SER A 50 8.53 3.32 -14.95
N MET A 51 9.66 2.60 -15.12
CA MET A 51 11.00 3.20 -15.06
C MET A 51 11.22 4.22 -16.19
N LEU A 52 10.85 3.88 -17.41
CA LEU A 52 11.03 4.76 -18.57
C LEU A 52 10.16 6.01 -18.46
N VAL A 53 8.90 5.86 -18.04
CA VAL A 53 7.98 6.99 -17.79
C VAL A 53 8.52 7.89 -16.69
N SER A 54 8.98 7.33 -15.58
CA SER A 54 9.55 8.10 -14.48
C SER A 54 10.85 8.79 -14.89
N TYR A 55 11.71 8.12 -15.65
CA TYR A 55 12.92 8.73 -16.19
C TYR A 55 12.61 9.94 -17.06
N ASP A 56 11.69 9.81 -18.01
CA ASP A 56 11.25 10.93 -18.85
C ASP A 56 10.67 12.07 -18.01
N PHE A 57 9.83 11.76 -17.01
CA PHE A 57 9.21 12.77 -16.16
C PHE A 57 10.25 13.59 -15.38
N PHE A 58 11.24 12.93 -14.75
CA PHE A 58 12.24 13.64 -13.92
C PHE A 58 13.38 14.28 -14.70
N THR A 59 13.64 13.87 -15.94
CA THR A 59 14.79 14.36 -16.73
C THR A 59 14.44 15.29 -17.86
N SER A 60 13.19 15.32 -18.31
CA SER A 60 12.78 16.13 -19.45
C SER A 60 12.57 17.61 -19.05
N PRO A 61 13.27 18.56 -19.72
CA PRO A 61 13.03 19.98 -19.50
C PRO A 61 11.62 20.45 -19.92
N ALA A 62 10.92 19.64 -20.72
CA ALA A 62 9.56 19.94 -21.19
C ALA A 62 8.50 19.79 -20.08
N TYR A 63 8.82 18.99 -19.04
CA TYR A 63 7.96 18.78 -17.89
C TYR A 63 8.57 19.47 -16.70
N SER A 64 8.21 20.74 -16.49
CA SER A 64 8.74 21.52 -15.35
C SER A 64 8.32 20.86 -14.04
N TYR A 65 9.29 20.22 -13.40
CA TYR A 65 9.12 19.70 -12.05
C TYR A 65 9.19 20.88 -11.03
N PRO A 66 8.32 20.94 -10.00
CA PRO A 66 7.19 20.06 -9.70
C PRO A 66 5.96 20.35 -10.57
N GLY A 67 5.53 19.39 -11.37
CA GLY A 67 4.40 19.53 -12.28
C GLY A 67 3.75 18.18 -12.57
N TYR A 68 2.89 18.18 -13.55
CA TYR A 68 2.22 16.97 -14.01
C TYR A 68 2.11 16.94 -15.54
N VAL A 69 1.91 15.75 -16.07
CA VAL A 69 1.58 15.52 -17.47
C VAL A 69 0.31 14.69 -17.56
N THR A 70 -0.65 15.18 -18.31
CA THR A 70 -1.92 14.49 -18.50
C THR A 70 -2.31 14.40 -19.96
N SER A 71 -2.99 13.33 -20.33
CA SER A 71 -3.67 13.17 -21.61
C SER A 71 -4.90 12.30 -21.40
N SER A 72 -6.01 12.69 -21.97
CA SER A 72 -7.26 11.95 -21.84
C SER A 72 -8.05 11.94 -23.14
N ILE A 73 -8.86 10.91 -23.31
CA ILE A 73 -9.83 10.77 -24.39
C ILE A 73 -11.24 10.69 -23.77
N LYS A 74 -12.19 11.35 -24.38
CA LYS A 74 -13.58 11.29 -23.96
C LYS A 74 -14.13 9.89 -24.24
N TRP A 75 -14.51 9.20 -23.16
CA TRP A 75 -15.05 7.83 -23.24
C TRP A 75 -16.57 7.85 -23.30
N PHE A 76 -17.20 8.59 -22.39
CA PHE A 76 -18.65 8.58 -22.24
C PHE A 76 -19.18 9.97 -21.84
N SER A 77 -20.37 10.35 -22.37
CA SER A 77 -21.04 11.59 -22.02
C SER A 77 -22.51 11.34 -21.76
N LEU A 78 -23.02 11.75 -20.61
CA LEU A 78 -24.42 11.62 -20.24
C LEU A 78 -24.91 12.90 -19.56
N GLY A 79 -25.83 13.61 -20.22
CA GLY A 79 -26.52 14.76 -19.61
C GLY A 79 -25.61 15.91 -19.14
N GLY A 80 -24.44 16.08 -19.76
CA GLY A 80 -23.43 17.07 -19.36
C GLY A 80 -22.34 16.55 -18.43
N PHE A 81 -22.46 15.30 -17.96
CA PHE A 81 -21.39 14.60 -17.25
C PHE A 81 -20.50 13.87 -18.25
N ASP A 82 -19.28 14.32 -18.36
CA ASP A 82 -18.26 13.73 -19.25
C ASP A 82 -17.30 12.85 -18.42
N ILE A 83 -17.13 11.60 -18.85
CA ILE A 83 -16.13 10.70 -18.27
C ILE A 83 -15.01 10.54 -19.28
N ASN A 84 -13.80 10.91 -18.85
CA ASN A 84 -12.59 10.79 -19.63
C ASN A 84 -11.82 9.54 -19.17
N LEU A 85 -11.14 8.86 -20.11
CA LEU A 85 -10.12 7.87 -19.79
C LEU A 85 -8.78 8.43 -20.20
N GLY A 86 -7.81 8.38 -19.31
CA GLY A 86 -6.54 8.98 -19.59
C GLY A 86 -5.44 8.58 -18.61
N TYR A 87 -4.38 9.35 -18.60
CA TYR A 87 -3.33 9.21 -17.60
C TYR A 87 -2.96 10.57 -17.02
N TYR A 88 -2.54 10.54 -15.77
CA TYR A 88 -2.00 11.67 -15.03
C TYR A 88 -0.69 11.22 -14.38
N VAL A 89 0.42 11.79 -14.83
CA VAL A 89 1.76 11.44 -14.37
C VAL A 89 2.34 12.60 -13.59
N ASP A 90 2.62 12.35 -12.33
CA ASP A 90 3.34 13.22 -11.42
C ASP A 90 4.28 12.38 -10.53
N SER A 91 4.95 13.00 -9.58
CA SER A 91 5.86 12.31 -8.65
C SER A 91 5.18 11.16 -7.91
N LEU A 92 3.95 11.37 -7.43
CA LEU A 92 3.19 10.34 -6.70
C LEU A 92 2.81 9.16 -7.60
N SER A 93 2.36 9.42 -8.84
CA SER A 93 2.06 8.38 -9.83
C SER A 93 3.30 7.57 -10.18
N CYS A 94 4.42 8.25 -10.46
CA CYS A 94 5.71 7.60 -10.75
C CYS A 94 6.15 6.69 -9.60
N LEU A 95 6.11 7.19 -8.36
CA LEU A 95 6.44 6.42 -7.17
C LEU A 95 5.59 5.16 -7.05
N MET A 96 4.26 5.30 -7.15
CA MET A 96 3.32 4.19 -7.02
C MET A 96 3.49 3.15 -8.13
N MET A 97 3.62 3.57 -9.37
CA MET A 97 3.82 2.65 -10.50
C MET A 97 5.12 1.88 -10.38
N LEU A 98 6.21 2.53 -9.95
CA LEU A 98 7.53 1.90 -9.78
C LEU A 98 7.50 0.80 -8.72
N PHE A 99 7.13 1.12 -7.48
CA PHE A 99 7.23 0.10 -6.43
C PHE A 99 6.12 -0.95 -6.52
N ALA A 100 4.90 -0.60 -7.01
CA ALA A 100 3.85 -1.59 -7.18
C ALA A 100 4.21 -2.64 -8.25
N SER A 101 4.72 -2.22 -9.40
CA SER A 101 5.13 -3.15 -10.46
C SER A 101 6.35 -3.97 -10.07
N PHE A 102 7.38 -3.36 -9.47
CA PHE A 102 8.59 -4.04 -9.05
C PHE A 102 8.35 -5.11 -8.00
N ILE A 103 7.64 -4.75 -6.93
CA ILE A 103 7.35 -5.68 -5.84
C ILE A 103 6.43 -6.80 -6.30
N SER A 104 5.41 -6.48 -7.12
CA SER A 104 4.52 -7.50 -7.68
C SER A 104 5.28 -8.47 -8.58
N MET A 105 6.22 -8.01 -9.39
CA MET A 105 7.09 -8.88 -10.20
C MET A 105 7.86 -9.86 -9.30
N LEU A 106 8.47 -9.40 -8.21
CA LEU A 106 9.20 -10.26 -7.27
C LEU A 106 8.28 -11.27 -6.56
N ILE A 107 7.08 -10.84 -6.17
CA ILE A 107 6.07 -11.73 -5.57
C ILE A 107 5.62 -12.80 -6.58
N PHE A 108 5.44 -12.46 -7.86
CA PHE A 108 5.04 -13.42 -8.89
C PHE A 108 6.15 -14.44 -9.18
N ILE A 109 7.42 -14.02 -9.19
CA ILE A 109 8.57 -14.94 -9.27
C ILE A 109 8.58 -15.90 -8.08
N TYR A 110 8.40 -15.38 -6.87
CA TYR A 110 8.29 -16.19 -5.65
C TYR A 110 7.13 -17.19 -5.74
N SER A 111 5.99 -16.77 -6.30
CA SER A 111 4.78 -17.59 -6.43
C SER A 111 4.95 -18.80 -7.35
N LEU A 112 5.92 -18.81 -8.28
CA LEU A 112 6.23 -19.99 -9.08
C LEU A 112 6.66 -21.20 -8.23
N GLY A 113 7.36 -20.93 -7.13
CA GLY A 113 7.73 -21.96 -6.16
C GLY A 113 6.61 -22.24 -5.16
N TYR A 114 6.09 -21.19 -4.53
CA TYR A 114 5.09 -21.29 -3.46
C TYR A 114 3.78 -21.96 -3.91
N MET A 115 3.30 -21.67 -5.12
CA MET A 115 2.08 -22.26 -5.69
C MET A 115 2.36 -23.50 -6.56
N GLY A 116 3.60 -23.99 -6.56
CA GLY A 116 4.06 -25.09 -7.45
C GLY A 116 3.21 -26.35 -7.37
N ASP A 117 2.71 -26.68 -6.19
CA ASP A 117 1.96 -27.90 -5.88
C ASP A 117 0.45 -27.81 -6.22
N GLN A 118 -0.04 -26.64 -6.67
CA GLN A 118 -1.46 -26.37 -6.88
C GLN A 118 -2.02 -26.85 -8.25
N GLY A 119 -1.17 -27.43 -9.11
CA GLY A 119 -1.60 -27.95 -10.41
C GLY A 119 -2.35 -26.89 -11.26
N GLU A 120 -3.49 -27.26 -11.84
CA GLU A 120 -4.30 -26.35 -12.69
C GLU A 120 -4.85 -25.12 -11.94
N ARG A 121 -4.94 -25.13 -10.61
CA ARG A 121 -5.36 -23.96 -9.83
C ARG A 121 -4.42 -22.78 -9.98
N GLN A 122 -3.15 -23.01 -10.33
CA GLN A 122 -2.17 -21.95 -10.64
C GLN A 122 -2.69 -20.99 -11.71
N ARG A 123 -3.43 -21.48 -12.73
CA ARG A 123 -4.02 -20.64 -13.78
C ARG A 123 -4.89 -19.53 -13.19
N ARG A 124 -5.81 -19.91 -12.31
CA ARG A 124 -6.71 -18.96 -11.66
C ARG A 124 -5.91 -17.94 -10.83
N TYR A 125 -4.99 -18.43 -10.01
CA TYR A 125 -4.13 -17.59 -9.19
C TYR A 125 -3.37 -16.56 -10.02
N PHE A 126 -2.65 -16.99 -11.07
CA PHE A 126 -1.84 -16.09 -11.90
C PHE A 126 -2.69 -15.11 -12.73
N ALA A 127 -3.89 -15.48 -13.13
CA ALA A 127 -4.83 -14.56 -13.74
C ALA A 127 -5.29 -13.49 -12.74
N GLU A 128 -5.76 -13.89 -11.57
CA GLU A 128 -6.29 -12.98 -10.56
C GLU A 128 -5.22 -11.99 -10.03
N VAL A 129 -3.96 -12.40 -9.84
CA VAL A 129 -2.88 -11.49 -9.43
C VAL A 129 -2.45 -10.53 -10.55
N ALA A 130 -2.57 -10.91 -11.82
CA ALA A 130 -2.36 -10.00 -12.95
C ALA A 130 -3.42 -8.90 -12.98
N LEU A 131 -4.70 -9.27 -12.79
CA LEU A 131 -5.80 -8.31 -12.71
C LEU A 131 -5.65 -7.38 -11.49
N PHE A 132 -5.20 -7.91 -10.37
CA PHE A 132 -4.96 -7.13 -9.15
C PHE A 132 -3.86 -6.08 -9.35
N LEU A 133 -2.76 -6.46 -10.02
CA LEU A 133 -1.71 -5.52 -10.40
C LEU A 133 -2.24 -4.44 -11.36
N THR A 134 -3.08 -4.83 -12.35
CA THR A 134 -3.74 -3.88 -13.24
C THR A 134 -4.55 -2.84 -12.45
N GLY A 135 -5.34 -3.29 -11.46
CA GLY A 135 -6.12 -2.39 -10.61
C GLY A 135 -5.26 -1.34 -9.91
N MET A 136 -4.11 -1.74 -9.36
CA MET A 136 -3.21 -0.81 -8.69
C MET A 136 -2.51 0.16 -9.64
N LEU A 137 -2.03 -0.33 -10.79
CA LEU A 137 -1.35 0.50 -11.77
C LEU A 137 -2.31 1.45 -12.48
N GLY A 138 -3.53 0.99 -12.79
CA GLY A 138 -4.58 1.83 -13.34
C GLY A 138 -5.00 2.92 -12.37
N LEU A 139 -5.17 2.60 -11.08
CA LEU A 139 -5.45 3.57 -10.03
C LEU A 139 -4.36 4.65 -9.95
N ALA A 140 -3.08 4.26 -10.00
CA ALA A 140 -1.95 5.19 -9.92
C ALA A 140 -1.81 6.07 -11.16
N ALA A 141 -2.22 5.58 -12.32
CA ALA A 141 -2.13 6.29 -13.59
C ALA A 141 -3.39 7.11 -13.94
N SER A 142 -4.52 6.92 -13.24
CA SER A 142 -5.80 7.56 -13.53
C SER A 142 -5.69 9.08 -13.65
N SER A 143 -6.45 9.67 -14.58
CA SER A 143 -6.50 11.11 -14.82
C SER A 143 -7.64 11.82 -14.06
N ASN A 144 -8.57 11.07 -13.49
CA ASN A 144 -9.71 11.57 -12.76
C ASN A 144 -10.18 10.62 -11.66
N LEU A 145 -11.03 11.12 -10.77
CA LEU A 145 -11.53 10.38 -9.61
C LEU A 145 -12.48 9.24 -9.98
N VAL A 146 -13.17 9.31 -11.14
CA VAL A 146 -14.07 8.23 -11.60
C VAL A 146 -13.24 7.05 -12.10
N GLU A 147 -12.24 7.30 -12.94
CA GLU A 147 -11.33 6.29 -13.45
C GLU A 147 -10.59 5.62 -12.28
N MET A 148 -10.09 6.42 -11.32
CA MET A 148 -9.50 5.92 -10.09
C MET A 148 -10.46 5.01 -9.34
N PHE A 149 -11.75 5.39 -9.20
CA PHE A 149 -12.75 4.58 -8.52
C PHE A 149 -13.04 3.25 -9.24
N ILE A 150 -13.03 3.22 -10.57
CA ILE A 150 -13.17 1.97 -11.34
C ILE A 150 -12.03 0.99 -10.97
N PHE A 151 -10.78 1.43 -10.99
CA PHE A 151 -9.65 0.58 -10.63
C PHE A 151 -9.62 0.22 -9.14
N TRP A 152 -10.11 1.09 -8.28
CA TRP A 152 -10.33 0.84 -6.85
C TRP A 152 -11.30 -0.32 -6.62
N GLU A 153 -12.36 -0.39 -7.39
CA GLU A 153 -13.36 -1.47 -7.36
C GLU A 153 -12.80 -2.78 -7.92
N VAL A 154 -12.03 -2.72 -8.99
CA VAL A 154 -11.32 -3.89 -9.54
C VAL A 154 -10.39 -4.50 -8.48
N MET A 155 -9.66 -3.70 -7.73
CA MET A 155 -8.83 -4.21 -6.62
C MET A 155 -9.68 -4.85 -5.51
N GLY A 156 -10.81 -4.26 -5.17
CA GLY A 156 -11.75 -4.83 -4.19
C GLY A 156 -12.25 -6.22 -4.60
N LEU A 157 -12.66 -6.37 -5.86
CA LEU A 157 -13.05 -7.66 -6.43
C LEU A 157 -11.91 -8.68 -6.42
N CYS A 158 -10.72 -8.28 -6.85
CA CYS A 158 -9.55 -9.18 -6.88
C CYS A 158 -9.17 -9.66 -5.47
N SER A 159 -9.25 -8.78 -4.46
CA SER A 159 -8.99 -9.17 -3.08
C SER A 159 -9.97 -10.23 -2.58
N TYR A 160 -11.26 -10.09 -2.89
CA TYR A 160 -12.27 -11.09 -2.59
C TYR A 160 -11.93 -12.45 -3.21
N LEU A 161 -11.59 -12.48 -4.50
CA LEU A 161 -11.25 -13.71 -5.22
C LEU A 161 -9.99 -14.37 -4.67
N LEU A 162 -8.96 -13.59 -4.36
CA LEU A 162 -7.67 -14.08 -3.91
C LEU A 162 -7.68 -14.50 -2.42
N ILE A 163 -8.36 -13.78 -1.53
CA ILE A 163 -8.53 -14.19 -0.13
C ILE A 163 -9.32 -15.49 -0.07
N GLY A 164 -10.38 -15.60 -0.88
CA GLY A 164 -11.22 -16.79 -1.01
C GLY A 164 -10.61 -17.93 -1.84
N PHE A 165 -9.35 -17.85 -2.24
CA PHE A 165 -8.73 -18.80 -3.17
C PHE A 165 -8.88 -20.27 -2.74
N TRP A 166 -8.72 -20.55 -1.46
CA TRP A 166 -8.87 -21.89 -0.90
C TRP A 166 -10.33 -22.36 -0.81
N GLY A 167 -11.29 -21.43 -0.72
CA GLY A 167 -12.72 -21.71 -0.59
C GLY A 167 -13.40 -22.20 -1.88
N PHE A 168 -12.75 -22.06 -3.04
CA PHE A 168 -13.31 -22.49 -4.31
C PHE A 168 -12.87 -23.90 -4.67
N ASN A 169 -13.82 -24.78 -5.01
CA ASN A 169 -13.62 -26.18 -5.42
C ASN A 169 -13.01 -27.09 -4.32
N HIS A 170 -13.32 -26.85 -3.06
CA HIS A 170 -13.06 -27.79 -1.98
C HIS A 170 -14.32 -28.63 -1.66
N PRO A 171 -14.15 -29.85 -1.12
CA PRO A 171 -15.28 -30.61 -0.58
C PRO A 171 -15.99 -29.84 0.53
N GLU A 172 -17.28 -30.00 0.65
CA GLU A 172 -18.05 -29.47 1.79
C GLU A 172 -17.47 -30.02 3.11
N GLY A 173 -17.29 -29.12 4.11
CA GLY A 173 -16.76 -29.48 5.42
C GLY A 173 -15.24 -29.36 5.58
N ASP A 174 -14.52 -28.73 4.63
CA ASP A 174 -13.13 -28.35 4.81
C ASP A 174 -13.05 -27.00 5.56
N ASP A 175 -12.73 -27.05 6.85
CA ASP A 175 -12.61 -25.87 7.72
C ASP A 175 -11.73 -24.76 7.14
N LYS A 176 -10.67 -25.10 6.40
CA LYS A 176 -9.79 -24.13 5.76
C LYS A 176 -10.48 -23.42 4.60
N ALA A 177 -11.28 -24.14 3.83
CA ALA A 177 -12.04 -23.60 2.71
C ALA A 177 -13.17 -22.68 3.21
N ASP A 178 -13.91 -23.11 4.22
CA ASP A 178 -15.02 -22.37 4.82
C ASP A 178 -14.51 -21.08 5.49
N ASN A 179 -13.37 -21.15 6.19
CA ASN A 179 -12.72 -19.98 6.78
C ASN A 179 -12.26 -18.98 5.71
N ALA A 180 -11.65 -19.44 4.61
CA ALA A 180 -11.23 -18.57 3.51
C ALA A 180 -12.41 -17.91 2.80
N ALA A 181 -13.50 -18.64 2.57
CA ALA A 181 -14.71 -18.11 1.97
C ALA A 181 -15.40 -17.06 2.87
N SER A 182 -15.47 -17.31 4.17
CA SER A 182 -16.00 -16.37 5.17
C SER A 182 -15.14 -15.11 5.26
N ALA A 183 -13.81 -15.26 5.34
CA ALA A 183 -12.88 -14.14 5.37
C ALA A 183 -12.96 -13.27 4.12
N ALA A 184 -13.11 -13.87 2.94
CA ALA A 184 -13.29 -13.14 1.68
C ALA A 184 -14.57 -12.29 1.68
N LYS A 185 -15.71 -12.89 2.10
CA LYS A 185 -16.98 -12.16 2.24
C LYS A 185 -16.87 -11.01 3.21
N LYS A 186 -16.24 -11.22 4.38
CA LYS A 186 -16.03 -10.18 5.39
C LYS A 186 -15.19 -9.05 4.81
N ALA A 187 -14.05 -9.35 4.19
CA ALA A 187 -13.18 -8.36 3.58
C ALA A 187 -13.91 -7.52 2.53
N PHE A 188 -14.68 -8.17 1.65
CA PHE A 188 -15.45 -7.48 0.61
C PHE A 188 -16.55 -6.58 1.20
N LEU A 189 -17.35 -7.06 2.14
CA LEU A 189 -18.45 -6.30 2.73
C LEU A 189 -17.95 -5.09 3.55
N VAL A 190 -16.90 -5.27 4.36
CA VAL A 190 -16.36 -4.19 5.18
C VAL A 190 -15.72 -3.10 4.31
N THR A 191 -14.93 -3.49 3.29
CA THR A 191 -14.35 -2.49 2.37
C THR A 191 -15.42 -1.79 1.55
N ARG A 192 -16.50 -2.48 1.19
CA ARG A 192 -17.63 -1.90 0.46
C ARG A 192 -18.33 -0.78 1.23
N LEU A 193 -18.38 -0.86 2.55
CA LEU A 193 -18.90 0.24 3.36
C LEU A 193 -18.08 1.53 3.14
N GLY A 194 -16.75 1.42 3.10
CA GLY A 194 -15.87 2.52 2.74
C GLY A 194 -16.08 3.01 1.29
N ASP A 195 -16.27 2.08 0.35
CA ASP A 195 -16.48 2.39 -1.06
C ASP A 195 -17.78 3.20 -1.29
N VAL A 196 -18.84 2.91 -0.51
CA VAL A 196 -20.09 3.70 -0.52
C VAL A 196 -19.85 5.13 -0.04
N CYS A 197 -19.05 5.30 1.02
CA CYS A 197 -18.66 6.64 1.47
C CYS A 197 -17.87 7.39 0.39
N LEU A 198 -16.89 6.73 -0.23
CA LEU A 198 -16.09 7.31 -1.32
C LEU A 198 -16.99 7.76 -2.47
N MET A 199 -17.87 6.88 -2.93
CA MET A 199 -18.80 7.20 -4.02
C MET A 199 -19.70 8.39 -3.67
N ALA A 200 -20.25 8.45 -2.45
CA ALA A 200 -21.04 9.59 -1.99
C ALA A 200 -20.19 10.88 -1.97
N GLY A 201 -18.94 10.80 -1.52
CA GLY A 201 -18.00 11.92 -1.53
C GLY A 201 -17.71 12.43 -2.94
N LEU A 202 -17.58 11.52 -3.93
CA LEU A 202 -17.40 11.92 -5.34
C LEU A 202 -18.64 12.64 -5.90
N PHE A 203 -19.85 12.23 -5.54
CA PHE A 203 -21.06 12.94 -5.95
C PHE A 203 -21.15 14.34 -5.34
N VAL A 204 -20.86 14.48 -4.05
CA VAL A 204 -20.82 15.78 -3.37
C VAL A 204 -19.75 16.68 -4.00
N LEU A 205 -18.59 16.13 -4.31
CA LEU A 205 -17.50 16.87 -4.95
C LEU A 205 -17.86 17.31 -6.37
N TYR A 206 -18.53 16.44 -7.15
CA TYR A 206 -19.00 16.78 -8.48
C TYR A 206 -20.06 17.92 -8.46
N GLU A 207 -20.97 17.88 -7.48
CA GLU A 207 -21.94 18.97 -7.30
C GLU A 207 -21.26 20.31 -6.98
N ALA A 208 -20.17 20.27 -6.19
CA ALA A 208 -19.42 21.47 -5.82
C ALA A 208 -18.54 22.03 -6.95
N MET A 209 -17.92 21.16 -7.75
CA MET A 209 -16.86 21.52 -8.70
C MET A 209 -17.28 21.43 -10.17
N GLY A 210 -18.35 20.69 -10.49
CA GLY A 210 -18.81 20.43 -11.86
C GLY A 210 -17.91 19.48 -12.67
N SER A 211 -16.80 19.03 -12.11
CA SER A 211 -15.82 18.11 -12.73
C SER A 211 -15.25 17.17 -11.69
N LEU A 212 -14.74 15.99 -12.13
CA LEU A 212 -13.95 15.06 -11.32
C LEU A 212 -12.56 14.82 -11.90
N ASP A 213 -12.16 15.56 -12.93
CA ASP A 213 -10.81 15.53 -13.49
C ASP A 213 -9.82 16.16 -12.49
N TYR A 214 -8.65 15.56 -12.30
CA TYR A 214 -7.67 16.03 -11.32
C TYR A 214 -7.22 17.47 -11.57
N VAL A 215 -7.10 17.87 -12.84
CA VAL A 215 -6.69 19.22 -13.22
C VAL A 215 -7.70 20.27 -12.73
N ASP A 216 -8.98 19.96 -12.75
CA ASP A 216 -10.03 20.87 -12.33
C ASP A 216 -10.22 20.86 -10.81
N VAL A 217 -10.27 19.64 -10.23
CA VAL A 217 -10.55 19.44 -8.79
C VAL A 217 -9.40 19.93 -7.92
N PHE A 218 -8.14 19.76 -8.34
CA PHE A 218 -6.97 20.14 -7.55
C PHE A 218 -6.40 21.52 -7.94
N ASN A 219 -7.15 22.29 -8.71
CA ASN A 219 -6.81 23.68 -8.99
C ASN A 219 -7.13 24.56 -7.79
N GLY A 220 -6.14 25.29 -7.26
CA GLY A 220 -6.30 26.13 -6.07
C GLY A 220 -7.39 27.20 -6.21
N ALA A 221 -7.51 27.83 -7.40
CA ALA A 221 -8.55 28.83 -7.64
C ALA A 221 -9.97 28.22 -7.62
N ASN A 222 -10.15 27.03 -8.17
CA ASN A 222 -11.44 26.33 -8.14
C ASN A 222 -11.80 25.89 -6.71
N LEU A 223 -10.84 25.38 -5.96
CA LEU A 223 -11.01 24.99 -4.55
C LEU A 223 -11.38 26.21 -3.69
N ALA A 224 -10.71 27.34 -3.88
CA ALA A 224 -11.00 28.58 -3.14
C ALA A 224 -12.37 29.19 -3.49
N ALA A 225 -12.89 28.95 -4.70
CA ALA A 225 -14.21 29.42 -5.14
C ALA A 225 -15.37 28.53 -4.68
N ALA A 226 -15.11 27.28 -4.34
CA ALA A 226 -16.12 26.32 -3.92
C ALA A 226 -16.59 26.56 -2.47
N ASN A 227 -17.81 26.06 -2.14
CA ASN A 227 -18.34 26.18 -0.78
C ASN A 227 -17.51 25.33 0.21
N PRO A 228 -16.93 25.93 1.28
CA PRO A 228 -16.08 25.22 2.25
C PRO A 228 -16.79 24.05 2.96
N ASP A 229 -18.08 24.20 3.30
CA ASP A 229 -18.84 23.16 3.99
C ASP A 229 -19.06 21.93 3.09
N THR A 230 -19.26 22.18 1.79
CA THR A 230 -19.41 21.10 0.80
C THR A 230 -18.08 20.39 0.57
N LEU A 231 -16.96 21.14 0.51
CA LEU A 231 -15.62 20.55 0.41
C LEU A 231 -15.26 19.75 1.66
N PHE A 232 -15.62 20.24 2.85
CA PHE A 232 -15.46 19.51 4.12
C PHE A 232 -16.19 18.16 4.08
N LEU A 233 -17.47 18.18 3.71
CA LEU A 233 -18.28 16.95 3.61
C LEU A 233 -17.71 15.98 2.58
N ALA A 234 -17.33 16.49 1.39
CA ALA A 234 -16.70 15.65 0.35
C ALA A 234 -15.41 15.00 0.84
N ALA A 235 -14.51 15.76 1.46
CA ALA A 235 -13.24 15.26 1.99
C ALA A 235 -13.46 14.19 3.09
N MET A 236 -14.38 14.42 4.02
CA MET A 236 -14.71 13.44 5.07
C MET A 236 -15.28 12.13 4.49
N LEU A 237 -16.14 12.20 3.49
CA LEU A 237 -16.71 11.03 2.82
C LEU A 237 -15.64 10.28 2.00
N ILE A 238 -14.78 11.00 1.28
CA ILE A 238 -13.65 10.41 0.55
C ILE A 238 -12.69 9.71 1.52
N PHE A 239 -12.42 10.30 2.69
CA PHE A 239 -11.62 9.66 3.73
C PHE A 239 -12.26 8.38 4.26
N GLY A 240 -13.58 8.28 4.30
CA GLY A 240 -14.30 7.03 4.60
C GLY A 240 -13.88 5.87 3.69
N GLY A 241 -13.66 6.14 2.40
CA GLY A 241 -13.09 5.16 1.45
C GLY A 241 -11.68 4.72 1.84
N ALA A 242 -10.82 5.68 2.23
CA ALA A 242 -9.46 5.39 2.69
C ALA A 242 -9.47 4.53 3.97
N ILE A 243 -10.35 4.82 4.93
CA ILE A 243 -10.56 4.02 6.15
C ILE A 243 -10.91 2.57 5.78
N GLY A 244 -11.83 2.35 4.85
CA GLY A 244 -12.24 1.01 4.43
C GLY A 244 -11.11 0.19 3.82
N LYS A 245 -10.45 0.70 2.77
CA LYS A 245 -9.38 -0.04 2.05
C LYS A 245 -8.09 -0.19 2.85
N SER A 246 -7.72 0.83 3.63
CA SER A 246 -6.52 0.77 4.48
C SER A 246 -6.79 0.17 5.86
N ALA A 247 -8.00 -0.34 6.10
CA ALA A 247 -8.41 -0.98 7.34
C ALA A 247 -8.04 -0.14 8.58
N GLN A 248 -8.40 1.15 8.55
CA GLN A 248 -8.22 2.04 9.69
C GLN A 248 -9.40 1.93 10.65
N PHE A 249 -9.22 2.38 11.89
CA PHE A 249 -10.29 2.43 12.87
C PHE A 249 -11.49 3.23 12.32
N PRO A 250 -12.73 2.70 12.44
CA PRO A 250 -13.14 1.46 13.10
C PRO A 250 -13.19 0.21 12.18
N LEU A 251 -12.88 0.29 10.88
CA LEU A 251 -13.04 -0.77 9.86
C LEU A 251 -11.80 -1.67 9.72
N LEU A 252 -11.15 -2.05 10.83
CA LEU A 252 -9.85 -2.75 10.83
C LEU A 252 -9.94 -4.28 10.78
N ASP A 253 -11.09 -4.89 11.15
CA ASP A 253 -11.21 -6.32 11.47
C ASP A 253 -11.07 -7.26 10.27
N TRP A 254 -11.28 -6.78 9.05
CA TRP A 254 -11.21 -7.62 7.87
C TRP A 254 -9.79 -8.04 7.49
N LEU A 255 -8.80 -7.18 7.79
CA LEU A 255 -7.44 -7.39 7.30
C LEU A 255 -6.71 -8.56 8.00
N PRO A 256 -6.78 -8.75 9.34
CA PRO A 256 -6.22 -9.94 9.99
C PRO A 256 -6.92 -11.25 9.59
N ASP A 257 -8.20 -11.22 9.26
CA ASP A 257 -8.93 -12.40 8.80
C ASP A 257 -8.61 -12.74 7.34
N ALA A 258 -8.25 -11.74 6.52
CA ALA A 258 -7.76 -11.94 5.15
C ALA A 258 -6.49 -12.83 5.08
N MET A 259 -5.83 -13.10 6.22
CA MET A 259 -4.71 -14.05 6.30
C MET A 259 -5.10 -15.51 6.01
N ALA A 260 -6.39 -15.82 5.90
CA ALA A 260 -6.89 -17.12 5.44
C ALA A 260 -6.49 -17.45 3.98
N GLY A 261 -6.18 -16.44 3.17
CA GLY A 261 -5.67 -16.60 1.81
C GLY A 261 -4.21 -17.08 1.73
N PRO A 262 -3.69 -17.36 0.50
CA PRO A 262 -2.29 -17.70 0.29
C PRO A 262 -1.34 -16.59 0.78
N THR A 263 -0.17 -16.95 1.33
CA THR A 263 0.76 -15.95 1.89
C THR A 263 1.32 -14.98 0.83
N THR A 264 1.44 -15.42 -0.41
CA THR A 264 1.82 -14.56 -1.55
C THR A 264 0.77 -13.50 -1.85
N VAL A 265 -0.52 -13.82 -1.67
CA VAL A 265 -1.62 -12.86 -1.73
C VAL A 265 -1.53 -11.87 -0.58
N SER A 266 -1.26 -12.36 0.63
CA SER A 266 -1.05 -11.48 1.79
C SER A 266 0.11 -10.51 1.55
N ALA A 267 1.24 -10.99 0.99
CA ALA A 267 2.36 -10.13 0.61
C ALA A 267 1.92 -9.03 -0.38
N LEU A 268 1.13 -9.39 -1.40
CA LEU A 268 0.68 -8.44 -2.43
C LEU A 268 -0.28 -7.39 -1.85
N ILE A 269 -1.30 -7.81 -1.10
CA ILE A 269 -2.30 -6.93 -0.46
C ILE A 269 -1.61 -5.93 0.49
N HIS A 270 -0.69 -6.40 1.34
CA HIS A 270 -0.10 -5.61 2.41
C HIS A 270 1.09 -4.75 1.98
N ALA A 271 1.86 -5.20 0.98
CA ALA A 271 3.09 -4.51 0.59
C ALA A 271 2.89 -3.50 -0.53
N ALA A 272 2.24 -3.90 -1.63
CA ALA A 272 2.34 -3.15 -2.88
C ALA A 272 1.01 -2.56 -3.39
N THR A 273 -0.15 -3.02 -2.85
CA THR A 273 -1.42 -2.74 -3.52
C THR A 273 -2.51 -2.24 -2.57
N MET A 274 -3.53 -3.03 -2.29
CA MET A 274 -4.84 -2.63 -1.76
C MET A 274 -4.80 -1.71 -0.55
N VAL A 275 -4.05 -2.08 0.50
CA VAL A 275 -4.06 -1.29 1.76
C VAL A 275 -3.35 0.06 1.62
N LYS A 276 -2.57 0.25 0.57
CA LYS A 276 -1.92 1.53 0.25
C LYS A 276 -2.79 2.44 -0.60
N ALA A 277 -3.82 1.89 -1.24
CA ALA A 277 -4.73 2.68 -2.05
C ALA A 277 -5.42 3.79 -1.22
N GLY A 278 -5.76 3.54 0.05
CA GLY A 278 -6.31 4.57 0.91
C GLY A 278 -5.31 5.67 1.28
N VAL A 279 -4.05 5.33 1.56
CA VAL A 279 -2.99 6.33 1.78
C VAL A 279 -2.74 7.13 0.49
N TYR A 280 -2.67 6.44 -0.66
CA TYR A 280 -2.58 7.07 -1.97
C TYR A 280 -3.75 8.03 -2.23
N LEU A 281 -4.99 7.63 -1.90
CA LEU A 281 -6.17 8.46 -2.08
C LEU A 281 -6.05 9.78 -1.29
N VAL A 282 -5.66 9.72 -0.01
CA VAL A 282 -5.47 10.92 0.81
C VAL A 282 -4.31 11.77 0.28
N ALA A 283 -3.20 11.13 -0.13
CA ALA A 283 -2.07 11.83 -0.73
C ALA A 283 -2.45 12.48 -2.08
N ARG A 284 -3.23 11.77 -2.93
CA ARG A 284 -3.70 12.29 -4.22
C ARG A 284 -4.68 13.45 -4.05
N CYS A 285 -5.59 13.35 -3.10
CA CYS A 285 -6.56 14.39 -2.77
C CYS A 285 -6.04 15.40 -1.74
N PHE A 286 -4.73 15.44 -1.48
CA PHE A 286 -4.13 16.34 -0.49
C PHE A 286 -4.54 17.80 -0.68
N PRO A 287 -4.61 18.38 -1.90
CA PRO A 287 -5.07 19.74 -2.11
C PRO A 287 -6.49 19.99 -1.57
N LEU A 288 -7.41 19.05 -1.82
CA LEU A 288 -8.77 19.12 -1.30
C LEU A 288 -8.82 19.02 0.23
N PHE A 289 -8.06 18.09 0.80
CA PHE A 289 -8.03 17.85 2.25
C PHE A 289 -7.38 19.01 3.00
N ALA A 290 -6.31 19.60 2.46
CA ALA A 290 -5.60 20.73 3.05
C ALA A 290 -6.38 22.05 3.06
N MET A 291 -7.51 22.14 2.34
CA MET A 291 -8.42 23.28 2.45
C MET A 291 -9.07 23.39 3.83
N ASN A 292 -9.06 22.32 4.61
CA ASN A 292 -9.69 22.31 5.93
C ASN A 292 -8.81 21.61 6.98
N SER A 293 -8.32 22.37 7.95
CA SER A 293 -7.45 21.86 9.03
C SER A 293 -8.13 20.80 9.90
N GLU A 294 -9.45 20.87 10.11
CA GLU A 294 -10.17 19.90 10.92
C GLU A 294 -10.23 18.52 10.27
N VAL A 295 -10.36 18.47 8.93
CA VAL A 295 -10.29 17.22 8.17
C VAL A 295 -8.92 16.55 8.36
N MET A 296 -7.85 17.33 8.24
CA MET A 296 -6.48 16.83 8.40
C MET A 296 -6.18 16.39 9.85
N LEU A 297 -6.70 17.12 10.83
CA LEU A 297 -6.64 16.70 12.24
C LEU A 297 -7.35 15.36 12.44
N PHE A 298 -8.53 15.18 11.85
CA PHE A 298 -9.26 13.92 11.92
C PHE A 298 -8.49 12.76 11.28
N VAL A 299 -7.85 12.99 10.12
CA VAL A 299 -6.95 12.00 9.47
C VAL A 299 -5.80 11.61 10.41
N ALA A 300 -5.16 12.60 11.06
CA ALA A 300 -4.07 12.36 12.01
C ALA A 300 -4.53 11.54 13.23
N ILE A 301 -5.69 11.86 13.81
CA ILE A 301 -6.26 11.15 14.95
C ILE A 301 -6.54 9.69 14.60
N ILE A 302 -7.25 9.43 13.50
CA ILE A 302 -7.55 8.07 13.04
C ILE A 302 -6.26 7.29 12.79
N GLY A 303 -5.25 7.91 12.15
CA GLY A 303 -3.95 7.31 11.93
C GLY A 303 -3.24 6.93 13.22
N GLY A 304 -3.08 7.87 14.16
CA GLY A 304 -2.38 7.65 15.41
C GLY A 304 -3.07 6.63 16.34
N VAL A 305 -4.41 6.71 16.45
CA VAL A 305 -5.21 5.72 17.21
C VAL A 305 -5.07 4.33 16.59
N THR A 306 -5.18 4.20 15.27
CA THR A 306 -5.02 2.90 14.59
C THR A 306 -3.61 2.34 14.80
N ALA A 307 -2.58 3.18 14.68
CA ALA A 307 -1.19 2.77 14.85
C ALA A 307 -0.96 2.13 16.22
N PHE A 308 -1.40 2.79 17.28
CA PHE A 308 -1.25 2.32 18.65
C PHE A 308 -2.11 1.07 18.94
N PHE A 309 -3.40 1.12 18.64
CA PHE A 309 -4.34 0.05 18.94
C PHE A 309 -3.97 -1.27 18.27
N THR A 310 -3.57 -1.23 16.99
CA THR A 310 -3.18 -2.45 16.27
C THR A 310 -1.82 -2.99 16.70
N ALA A 311 -0.91 -2.14 17.17
CA ALA A 311 0.35 -2.60 17.77
C ALA A 311 0.11 -3.40 19.06
N THR A 312 -0.84 -3.00 19.91
CA THR A 312 -1.22 -3.79 21.11
C THR A 312 -1.77 -5.17 20.71
N MET A 313 -2.56 -5.26 19.64
CA MET A 313 -3.06 -6.54 19.13
C MET A 313 -1.93 -7.43 18.58
N ALA A 314 -0.94 -6.83 17.87
CA ALA A 314 0.22 -7.55 17.38
C ALA A 314 1.04 -8.19 18.52
N MET A 315 1.16 -7.52 19.66
CA MET A 315 1.91 -8.01 20.82
C MET A 315 1.33 -9.28 21.44
N ASN A 316 0.04 -9.53 21.32
CA ASN A 316 -0.61 -10.70 21.93
C ASN A 316 -0.80 -11.87 20.94
N ASN A 317 -0.61 -11.67 19.65
CA ASN A 317 -0.90 -12.69 18.64
C ASN A 317 0.27 -13.68 18.48
N MET A 318 -0.06 -14.97 18.30
CA MET A 318 0.92 -16.06 18.13
C MET A 318 0.94 -16.61 16.69
N ASN A 319 0.02 -16.19 15.82
CA ASN A 319 0.03 -16.53 14.41
C ASN A 319 0.95 -15.55 13.66
N ILE A 320 1.98 -16.09 12.96
CA ILE A 320 3.01 -15.31 12.27
C ILE A 320 2.41 -14.35 11.23
N LYS A 321 1.41 -14.78 10.45
CA LYS A 321 0.74 -13.91 9.47
C LYS A 321 -0.11 -12.82 10.13
N LYS A 322 -0.84 -13.14 11.20
CA LYS A 322 -1.66 -12.16 11.91
C LYS A 322 -0.83 -11.09 12.60
N VAL A 323 0.33 -11.43 13.18
CA VAL A 323 1.29 -10.43 13.71
C VAL A 323 1.70 -9.46 12.60
N LEU A 324 2.05 -9.97 11.41
CA LEU A 324 2.43 -9.16 10.26
C LEU A 324 1.25 -8.32 9.72
N ALA A 325 0.02 -8.82 9.79
CA ALA A 325 -1.18 -8.07 9.40
C ALA A 325 -1.42 -6.88 10.35
N TYR A 326 -1.45 -7.11 11.66
CA TYR A 326 -1.59 -6.04 12.64
C TYR A 326 -0.45 -5.01 12.57
N SER A 327 0.77 -5.48 12.33
CA SER A 327 1.90 -4.57 12.12
C SER A 327 1.76 -3.75 10.82
N THR A 328 1.04 -4.25 9.79
CA THR A 328 0.72 -3.44 8.60
C THR A 328 -0.26 -2.33 8.94
N LEU A 329 -1.35 -2.65 9.66
CA LEU A 329 -2.31 -1.65 10.13
C LEU A 329 -1.63 -0.53 10.91
N SER A 330 -0.74 -0.91 11.83
CA SER A 330 0.03 0.05 12.62
C SER A 330 0.89 0.97 11.75
N GLN A 331 1.58 0.43 10.74
CA GLN A 331 2.42 1.26 9.86
C GLN A 331 1.58 2.14 8.91
N LEU A 332 0.42 1.67 8.45
CA LEU A 332 -0.53 2.51 7.70
C LEU A 332 -1.04 3.67 8.57
N GLY A 333 -1.29 3.41 9.85
CA GLY A 333 -1.62 4.44 10.82
C GLY A 333 -0.55 5.54 10.91
N TYR A 334 0.74 5.19 10.89
CA TYR A 334 1.82 6.18 10.83
C TYR A 334 1.78 7.03 9.54
N MET A 335 1.42 6.44 8.40
CA MET A 335 1.32 7.20 7.14
C MET A 335 0.18 8.22 7.21
N PHE A 336 -0.99 7.82 7.70
CA PHE A 336 -2.11 8.75 7.90
C PHE A 336 -1.80 9.81 8.97
N LEU A 337 -1.13 9.43 10.05
CA LEU A 337 -0.69 10.36 11.09
C LEU A 337 0.24 11.45 10.51
N SER A 338 1.21 11.05 9.68
CA SER A 338 2.15 11.96 9.05
C SER A 338 1.47 12.91 8.06
N ILE A 339 0.67 12.36 7.12
CA ILE A 339 -0.02 13.16 6.10
C ILE A 339 -1.05 14.08 6.78
N GLY A 340 -1.75 13.60 7.81
CA GLY A 340 -2.72 14.37 8.56
C GLY A 340 -2.09 15.51 9.36
N ALA A 341 -1.01 15.24 10.12
CA ALA A 341 -0.30 16.27 10.88
C ALA A 341 0.33 17.32 9.94
N GLY A 342 1.00 16.86 8.86
CA GLY A 342 1.55 17.74 7.85
C GLY A 342 0.47 18.58 7.14
N GLY A 343 -0.63 17.95 6.75
CA GLY A 343 -1.74 18.67 6.13
C GLY A 343 -2.41 19.68 7.05
N TYR A 344 -2.46 19.40 8.35
CA TYR A 344 -2.91 20.36 9.35
C TYR A 344 -2.00 21.59 9.41
N LEU A 345 -0.67 21.41 9.51
CA LEU A 345 0.30 22.50 9.48
C LEU A 345 0.22 23.30 8.17
N PHE A 346 0.08 22.60 7.06
CA PHE A 346 -0.04 23.24 5.74
C PHE A 346 -1.29 24.11 5.66
N ALA A 347 -2.43 23.61 6.12
CA ALA A 347 -3.70 24.35 6.13
C ALA A 347 -3.65 25.61 6.99
N ILE A 348 -3.03 25.54 8.18
CA ILE A 348 -2.83 26.73 9.03
C ILE A 348 -1.88 27.71 8.35
N GLY A 349 -0.76 27.20 7.83
CA GLY A 349 0.24 28.02 7.14
C GLY A 349 -0.36 28.78 5.95
N MET A 350 -1.26 28.16 5.18
CA MET A 350 -2.00 28.85 4.12
C MET A 350 -2.91 29.97 4.67
N ASN A 351 -3.66 29.70 5.72
CA ASN A 351 -4.58 30.67 6.31
C ASN A 351 -3.84 31.89 6.93
N GLU A 352 -2.65 31.67 7.48
CA GLU A 352 -1.82 32.70 8.12
C GLU A 352 -0.81 33.36 7.16
N GLY A 353 -0.66 32.82 5.93
CA GLY A 353 0.39 33.25 5.00
C GLY A 353 1.80 32.88 5.49
N ASN A 354 1.93 31.87 6.35
CA ASN A 354 3.19 31.44 6.96
C ASN A 354 3.86 30.34 6.13
N THR A 355 4.83 30.71 5.32
CA THR A 355 5.56 29.81 4.43
C THR A 355 6.39 28.74 5.19
N ALA A 356 6.82 29.00 6.42
CA ALA A 356 7.53 28.01 7.23
C ALA A 356 6.61 26.87 7.65
N LEU A 357 5.39 27.17 8.11
CA LEU A 357 4.39 26.14 8.42
C LEU A 357 3.95 25.36 7.17
N MET A 358 3.83 26.02 6.02
CA MET A 358 3.54 25.32 4.77
C MET A 358 4.68 24.36 4.39
N ALA A 359 5.93 24.75 4.57
CA ALA A 359 7.08 23.87 4.31
C ALA A 359 7.13 22.67 5.27
N ALA A 360 6.87 22.89 6.55
CA ALA A 360 6.74 21.82 7.55
C ALA A 360 5.59 20.85 7.20
N GLY A 361 4.46 21.40 6.76
CA GLY A 361 3.32 20.62 6.29
C GLY A 361 3.65 19.77 5.06
N ALA A 362 4.37 20.32 4.10
CA ALA A 362 4.86 19.58 2.93
C ALA A 362 5.83 18.45 3.31
N LEU A 363 6.66 18.67 4.35
CA LEU A 363 7.53 17.61 4.89
C LEU A 363 6.72 16.43 5.44
N GLY A 364 5.56 16.67 6.08
CA GLY A 364 4.69 15.62 6.58
C GLY A 364 4.08 14.76 5.47
N TYR A 365 3.69 15.37 4.35
CA TYR A 365 3.29 14.66 3.14
C TYR A 365 4.45 13.79 2.61
N THR A 366 5.63 14.37 2.47
CA THR A 366 6.85 13.69 2.02
C THR A 366 7.19 12.50 2.91
N ALA A 367 7.16 12.68 4.23
CA ALA A 367 7.44 11.62 5.21
C ALA A 367 6.45 10.46 5.09
N GLY A 368 5.15 10.75 4.92
CA GLY A 368 4.11 9.74 4.70
C GLY A 368 4.32 8.95 3.41
N CYS A 369 4.61 9.60 2.30
CA CYS A 369 4.90 8.97 1.00
C CYS A 369 6.20 8.15 1.02
N LEU A 370 7.26 8.66 1.64
CA LEU A 370 8.51 7.92 1.85
C LEU A 370 8.30 6.68 2.72
N HIS A 371 7.52 6.83 3.81
CA HIS A 371 7.21 5.68 4.67
C HIS A 371 6.37 4.64 3.92
N MET A 372 5.47 5.06 3.04
CA MET A 372 4.69 4.17 2.17
C MET A 372 5.61 3.36 1.22
N ALA A 373 6.64 3.97 0.64
CA ALA A 373 7.62 3.29 -0.21
C ALA A 373 8.50 2.31 0.58
N ASN A 374 9.11 2.75 1.70
CA ASN A 374 9.91 1.91 2.58
C ASN A 374 9.12 0.70 3.09
N HIS A 375 7.89 0.95 3.52
CA HIS A 375 6.96 -0.08 3.99
C HIS A 375 6.70 -1.14 2.92
N ALA A 376 6.63 -0.76 1.64
CA ALA A 376 6.41 -1.71 0.57
C ALA A 376 7.50 -2.78 0.52
N PHE A 377 8.76 -2.39 0.63
CA PHE A 377 9.91 -3.29 0.57
C PHE A 377 9.99 -4.22 1.78
N PHE A 378 10.01 -3.67 2.98
CA PHE A 378 10.17 -4.54 4.16
C PHE A 378 8.93 -5.39 4.46
N LYS A 379 7.71 -4.97 4.07
CA LYS A 379 6.51 -5.80 4.23
C LYS A 379 6.45 -6.95 3.23
N ALA A 380 6.76 -6.70 1.96
CA ALA A 380 6.89 -7.79 1.00
C ALA A 380 7.89 -8.82 1.50
N LEU A 381 9.06 -8.38 1.95
CA LEU A 381 10.09 -9.23 2.51
C LEU A 381 9.58 -10.08 3.69
N LEU A 382 8.97 -9.45 4.69
CA LEU A 382 8.49 -10.12 5.90
C LEU A 382 7.41 -11.16 5.61
N PHE A 383 6.43 -10.82 4.75
CA PHE A 383 5.40 -11.77 4.35
C PHE A 383 5.94 -12.93 3.52
N LEU A 384 6.85 -12.69 2.57
CA LEU A 384 7.46 -13.77 1.81
C LEU A 384 8.36 -14.66 2.68
N CYS A 385 9.10 -14.09 3.64
CA CYS A 385 9.83 -14.86 4.64
C CYS A 385 8.88 -15.74 5.48
N SER A 386 7.76 -15.19 5.94
CA SER A 386 6.76 -15.98 6.67
C SER A 386 6.17 -17.08 5.81
N GLY A 387 5.94 -16.82 4.51
CA GLY A 387 5.51 -17.83 3.54
C GLY A 387 6.51 -18.98 3.41
N SER A 388 7.81 -18.69 3.33
CA SER A 388 8.86 -19.69 3.30
C SER A 388 8.88 -20.56 4.56
N VAL A 389 8.74 -19.93 5.75
CA VAL A 389 8.68 -20.66 7.03
C VAL A 389 7.45 -21.55 7.12
N ILE A 390 6.26 -21.01 6.77
CA ILE A 390 5.00 -21.77 6.82
C ILE A 390 5.03 -22.94 5.83
N HIS A 391 5.56 -22.73 4.63
CA HIS A 391 5.71 -23.80 3.63
C HIS A 391 6.64 -24.91 4.11
N ALA A 392 7.72 -24.56 4.82
CA ALA A 392 8.68 -25.53 5.33
C ALA A 392 8.21 -26.28 6.60
N CYS A 393 7.44 -25.61 7.49
CA CYS A 393 7.04 -26.17 8.79
C CYS A 393 5.58 -26.67 8.82
N GLY A 394 4.73 -26.29 7.84
CA GLY A 394 3.33 -26.68 7.78
C GLY A 394 2.42 -26.03 8.85
N THR A 395 2.88 -24.99 9.55
CA THR A 395 2.10 -24.31 10.60
C THR A 395 2.28 -22.80 10.54
N GLU A 396 1.27 -22.06 11.00
CA GLU A 396 1.31 -20.60 11.18
C GLU A 396 1.57 -20.19 12.64
N ASP A 397 1.51 -21.16 13.59
CA ASP A 397 1.67 -20.90 15.02
C ASP A 397 3.15 -20.88 15.42
N MET A 398 3.65 -19.73 15.86
CA MET A 398 5.03 -19.56 16.27
C MET A 398 5.43 -20.41 17.51
N ARG A 399 4.44 -20.86 18.29
CA ARG A 399 4.68 -21.73 19.46
C ARG A 399 5.13 -23.14 19.07
N LEU A 400 4.82 -23.56 17.84
CA LEU A 400 5.18 -24.86 17.26
C LEU A 400 6.46 -24.80 16.41
N MET A 401 7.04 -23.58 16.25
CA MET A 401 8.29 -23.32 15.54
C MET A 401 9.48 -23.27 16.52
N GLY A 402 10.64 -22.89 16.06
CA GLY A 402 11.86 -22.67 16.84
C GLY A 402 13.08 -23.30 16.19
N GLY A 403 14.28 -22.78 16.49
CA GLY A 403 15.55 -23.35 16.04
C GLY A 403 15.78 -23.40 14.53
N LEU A 404 14.98 -22.69 13.72
CA LEU A 404 15.01 -22.77 12.25
C LEU A 404 16.22 -22.08 11.62
N GLN A 405 16.99 -21.29 12.36
CA GLN A 405 18.10 -20.50 11.81
C GLN A 405 19.13 -21.35 11.04
N LYS A 406 19.45 -22.56 11.55
CA LYS A 406 20.41 -23.46 10.89
C LYS A 406 19.84 -24.14 9.65
N LYS A 407 18.53 -24.40 9.64
CA LYS A 407 17.84 -25.06 8.52
C LYS A 407 17.49 -24.09 7.38
N MET A 408 17.19 -22.81 7.74
CA MET A 408 16.76 -21.77 6.81
C MET A 408 17.60 -20.48 7.00
N PRO A 409 18.90 -20.49 6.70
CA PRO A 409 19.80 -19.38 6.98
C PRO A 409 19.46 -18.12 6.16
N ILE A 410 19.12 -18.25 4.87
CA ILE A 410 18.79 -17.13 4.00
C ILE A 410 17.49 -16.46 4.49
N THR A 411 16.44 -17.26 4.69
CA THR A 411 15.15 -16.78 5.20
C THR A 411 15.30 -16.10 6.57
N SER A 412 16.14 -16.67 7.47
CA SER A 412 16.38 -16.09 8.80
C SER A 412 17.05 -14.71 8.75
N ILE A 413 18.11 -14.57 7.93
CA ILE A 413 18.85 -13.30 7.79
C ILE A 413 17.97 -12.24 7.12
N THR A 414 17.31 -12.60 6.03
CA THR A 414 16.45 -11.65 5.31
C THR A 414 15.24 -11.19 6.15
N MET A 415 14.67 -12.10 6.97
CA MET A 415 13.61 -11.73 7.91
C MET A 415 14.12 -10.84 9.06
N LEU A 416 15.37 -11.04 9.50
CA LEU A 416 15.99 -10.14 10.49
C LEU A 416 16.18 -8.74 9.92
N ILE A 417 16.67 -8.62 8.68
CA ILE A 417 16.80 -7.34 7.98
C ILE A 417 15.44 -6.62 7.88
N GLY A 418 14.39 -7.33 7.48
CA GLY A 418 13.03 -6.78 7.44
C GLY A 418 12.53 -6.35 8.83
N SER A 419 12.84 -7.13 9.87
CA SER A 419 12.46 -6.82 11.27
C SER A 419 13.20 -5.60 11.82
N LEU A 420 14.48 -5.43 11.51
CA LEU A 420 15.25 -4.24 11.84
C LEU A 420 14.72 -3.01 11.12
N SER A 421 14.38 -3.16 9.82
CA SER A 421 13.83 -2.06 9.04
C SER A 421 12.50 -1.56 9.57
N ILE A 422 11.52 -2.45 9.80
CA ILE A 422 10.22 -2.04 10.33
C ILE A 422 10.30 -1.51 11.77
N ALA A 423 11.24 -2.01 12.58
CA ALA A 423 11.47 -1.50 13.93
C ALA A 423 12.03 -0.06 13.95
N GLY A 424 12.58 0.42 12.83
CA GLY A 424 13.24 1.72 12.75
C GLY A 424 14.65 1.69 13.34
N PHE A 425 15.37 0.58 13.16
CA PHE A 425 16.77 0.50 13.60
C PHE A 425 17.64 1.43 12.74
N PRO A 426 18.58 2.20 13.34
CA PRO A 426 19.43 3.14 12.61
C PRO A 426 20.06 2.54 11.34
N PHE A 427 20.13 3.34 10.29
CA PHE A 427 20.64 3.01 8.95
C PHE A 427 19.73 2.12 8.08
N PHE A 428 18.65 1.51 8.61
CA PHE A 428 17.68 0.79 7.79
C PHE A 428 16.61 1.74 7.22
N ALA A 429 15.97 1.31 6.13
CA ALA A 429 15.02 2.16 5.39
C ALA A 429 13.89 2.71 6.28
N GLY A 430 13.37 1.92 7.22
CA GLY A 430 12.28 2.35 8.12
C GLY A 430 12.69 3.41 9.15
N PHE A 431 13.97 3.52 9.50
CA PHE A 431 14.48 4.53 10.42
C PHE A 431 14.23 5.95 9.86
N TRP A 432 14.72 6.22 8.67
CA TRP A 432 14.64 7.52 8.02
C TRP A 432 13.21 8.05 7.91
N SER A 433 12.28 7.20 7.53
CA SER A 433 10.89 7.63 7.35
C SER A 433 10.11 7.74 8.66
N LYS A 434 10.37 6.89 9.67
CA LYS A 434 9.69 7.00 10.96
C LYS A 434 10.13 8.21 11.77
N ASP A 435 11.40 8.52 11.69
CA ASP A 435 11.98 9.70 12.33
C ASP A 435 11.27 10.95 11.81
N LEU A 436 11.24 11.13 10.49
CA LEU A 436 10.52 12.24 9.86
C LEU A 436 9.03 12.30 10.22
N VAL A 437 8.35 11.15 10.30
CA VAL A 437 6.93 11.12 10.72
C VAL A 437 6.76 11.68 12.12
N LEU A 438 7.60 11.25 13.07
CA LEU A 438 7.52 11.70 14.46
C LEU A 438 7.93 13.16 14.62
N ASP A 439 8.91 13.63 13.84
CA ASP A 439 9.34 15.04 13.82
C ASP A 439 8.20 15.96 13.39
N VAL A 440 7.50 15.65 12.31
CA VAL A 440 6.35 16.46 11.85
C VAL A 440 5.21 16.48 12.87
N VAL A 441 4.94 15.37 13.54
CA VAL A 441 3.91 15.34 14.60
C VAL A 441 4.35 16.16 15.81
N PHE A 442 5.64 16.15 16.14
CA PHE A 442 6.22 16.99 17.18
C PHE A 442 6.15 18.49 16.82
N GLU A 443 6.44 18.83 15.57
CA GLU A 443 6.31 20.19 15.06
C GLU A 443 4.85 20.66 15.11
N ALA A 444 3.90 19.82 14.74
CA ALA A 444 2.47 20.12 14.90
C ALA A 444 2.08 20.34 16.37
N PHE A 445 2.71 19.62 17.31
CA PHE A 445 2.54 19.87 18.75
C PHE A 445 3.08 21.24 19.19
N THR A 446 4.25 21.64 18.70
CA THR A 446 4.92 22.88 19.15
C THR A 446 4.35 24.15 18.49
N GLU A 447 3.88 24.05 17.25
CA GLU A 447 3.39 25.18 16.45
C GLU A 447 1.89 25.43 16.58
N THR A 448 1.15 24.55 17.28
CA THR A 448 -0.28 24.71 17.52
C THR A 448 -0.58 25.14 18.96
N GLY A 449 -1.74 25.77 19.19
CA GLY A 449 -2.16 26.21 20.50
C GLY A 449 -3.27 25.34 21.11
N ASP A 450 -3.55 25.57 22.39
CA ASP A 450 -4.71 25.06 23.11
C ASP A 450 -4.93 23.52 23.06
N LEU A 451 -6.17 23.10 22.83
CA LEU A 451 -6.58 21.69 22.79
C LEU A 451 -5.92 20.90 21.68
N THR A 452 -5.64 21.53 20.54
CA THR A 452 -5.03 20.89 19.39
C THR A 452 -3.58 20.51 19.66
N SER A 453 -2.82 21.36 20.36
CA SER A 453 -1.47 21.05 20.84
C SER A 453 -1.47 19.84 21.73
N ILE A 454 -2.41 19.75 22.70
CA ILE A 454 -2.55 18.58 23.58
C ILE A 454 -2.87 17.31 22.75
N CYS A 455 -3.70 17.43 21.72
CA CYS A 455 -4.02 16.32 20.83
C CYS A 455 -2.77 15.81 20.10
N PHE A 456 -1.98 16.70 19.49
CA PHE A 456 -0.73 16.31 18.81
C PHE A 456 0.33 15.80 19.78
N ALA A 457 0.43 16.35 20.99
CA ALA A 457 1.30 15.81 22.06
C ALA A 457 0.95 14.35 22.38
N LEU A 458 -0.36 14.06 22.52
CA LEU A 458 -0.84 12.70 22.76
C LEU A 458 -0.54 11.77 21.58
N LEU A 459 -0.80 12.22 20.34
CA LEU A 459 -0.52 11.45 19.13
C LEU A 459 0.98 11.16 18.97
N TRP A 460 1.84 12.13 19.26
CA TRP A 460 3.29 11.96 19.27
C TRP A 460 3.73 10.92 20.29
N PHE A 461 3.23 11.03 21.52
CA PHE A 461 3.51 10.05 22.58
C PHE A 461 3.06 8.64 22.19
N LEU A 462 1.84 8.50 21.65
CA LEU A 462 1.33 7.22 21.14
C LEU A 462 2.21 6.68 20.01
N GLY A 463 2.72 7.56 19.12
CA GLY A 463 3.66 7.21 18.08
C GLY A 463 4.94 6.60 18.61
N ILE A 464 5.58 7.24 19.61
CA ILE A 464 6.81 6.72 20.25
C ILE A 464 6.57 5.36 20.90
N VAL A 465 5.49 5.24 21.70
CA VAL A 465 5.14 3.97 22.36
C VAL A 465 4.88 2.87 21.31
N THR A 466 4.22 3.21 20.22
CA THR A 466 3.97 2.27 19.10
C THR A 466 5.27 1.84 18.42
N ALA A 467 6.26 2.72 18.26
CA ALA A 467 7.57 2.36 17.72
C ALA A 467 8.28 1.33 18.61
N PHE A 468 8.25 1.53 19.92
CA PHE A 468 8.79 0.57 20.89
C PHE A 468 8.06 -0.79 20.81
N MET A 469 6.71 -0.77 20.79
CA MET A 469 5.92 -2.01 20.63
C MET A 469 6.23 -2.71 19.29
N THR A 470 6.48 -1.97 18.22
CA THR A 470 6.86 -2.52 16.91
C THR A 470 8.16 -3.33 17.03
N ALA A 471 9.18 -2.78 17.65
CA ALA A 471 10.43 -3.51 17.90
C ALA A 471 10.17 -4.77 18.72
N PHE A 472 9.40 -4.66 19.82
CA PHE A 472 9.10 -5.79 20.69
C PHE A 472 8.44 -6.96 19.94
N TYR A 473 7.31 -6.75 19.25
CA TYR A 473 6.59 -7.86 18.62
C TYR A 473 7.33 -8.42 17.40
N MET A 474 8.13 -7.63 16.67
CA MET A 474 8.91 -8.11 15.53
C MET A 474 10.09 -8.98 15.98
N PHE A 475 10.83 -8.56 17.00
CA PHE A 475 11.90 -9.38 17.58
C PHE A 475 11.36 -10.63 18.27
N ARG A 476 10.24 -10.53 18.98
CA ARG A 476 9.55 -11.71 19.53
C ARG A 476 9.23 -12.72 18.42
N LEU A 477 8.64 -12.27 17.29
CA LEU A 477 8.34 -13.12 16.14
C LEU A 477 9.61 -13.79 15.62
N TRP A 478 10.69 -13.02 15.41
CA TRP A 478 11.95 -13.57 14.89
C TRP A 478 12.60 -14.56 15.85
N PHE A 479 12.68 -14.23 17.15
CA PHE A 479 13.28 -15.13 18.16
C PHE A 479 12.49 -16.42 18.32
N MET A 480 11.17 -16.34 18.37
CA MET A 480 10.30 -17.52 18.52
C MET A 480 10.39 -18.47 17.31
N THR A 481 10.62 -17.93 16.13
CA THR A 481 10.68 -18.70 14.87
C THR A 481 12.08 -19.30 14.64
N PHE A 482 13.14 -18.52 14.83
CA PHE A 482 14.48 -18.92 14.39
C PHE A 482 15.43 -19.33 15.50
N LYS A 483 15.20 -18.91 16.74
CA LYS A 483 16.06 -19.23 17.88
C LYS A 483 15.45 -20.28 18.81
N GLY A 484 16.26 -20.74 19.78
CA GLY A 484 15.89 -21.77 20.73
C GLY A 484 15.95 -23.19 20.17
N GLU A 485 15.35 -24.13 20.88
CA GLU A 485 15.26 -25.53 20.47
C GLU A 485 14.15 -25.75 19.42
N PRO A 486 14.38 -26.65 18.42
CA PRO A 486 13.34 -27.01 17.46
C PRO A 486 12.15 -27.66 18.16
N ARG A 487 10.97 -27.06 18.02
CA ARG A 487 9.72 -27.56 18.56
C ARG A 487 9.06 -28.52 17.56
N GLU A 488 7.88 -29.02 17.89
CA GLU A 488 7.18 -30.11 17.21
C GLU A 488 7.22 -30.02 15.67
N ASN A 489 6.71 -28.94 15.08
CA ASN A 489 6.70 -28.78 13.61
C ASN A 489 8.08 -28.43 13.03
N ALA A 490 8.93 -27.76 13.78
CA ALA A 490 10.28 -27.40 13.33
C ALA A 490 11.19 -28.63 13.16
N GLN A 491 10.92 -29.75 13.85
CA GLN A 491 11.69 -30.99 13.68
C GLN A 491 11.53 -31.57 12.27
N HIS A 492 10.34 -31.46 11.68
CA HIS A 492 9.98 -31.97 10.36
C HIS A 492 10.22 -30.97 9.21
N CYS A 493 10.77 -29.79 9.50
CA CYS A 493 11.03 -28.76 8.50
C CYS A 493 11.99 -29.26 7.41
N HIS A 494 11.59 -29.09 6.14
CA HIS A 494 12.33 -29.56 4.96
C HIS A 494 13.59 -28.74 4.62
N GLY A 495 13.86 -27.64 5.34
CA GLY A 495 15.00 -26.77 5.10
C GLY A 495 14.68 -25.55 4.26
N GLU A 496 15.71 -24.96 3.62
CA GLU A 496 15.59 -23.69 2.88
C GLU A 496 14.72 -23.83 1.63
N SER A 497 14.01 -22.77 1.29
CA SER A 497 13.15 -22.68 0.12
C SER A 497 13.96 -22.69 -1.21
N PRO A 498 13.36 -23.09 -2.34
CA PRO A 498 14.03 -23.11 -3.64
C PRO A 498 14.46 -21.70 -4.10
N ARG A 499 15.41 -21.63 -5.05
CA ARG A 499 16.01 -20.37 -5.52
C ARG A 499 14.99 -19.35 -6.05
N CYS A 500 13.91 -19.80 -6.69
CA CYS A 500 12.85 -18.90 -7.15
C CYS A 500 12.13 -18.17 -5.99
N MET A 501 12.18 -18.70 -4.77
CA MET A 501 11.65 -18.06 -3.57
C MET A 501 12.71 -17.25 -2.83
N THR A 502 13.95 -17.76 -2.70
CA THR A 502 15.01 -17.06 -1.95
C THR A 502 15.59 -15.85 -2.68
N LEU A 503 15.65 -15.85 -4.02
CA LEU A 503 16.13 -14.70 -4.78
C LEU A 503 15.31 -13.41 -4.53
N PRO A 504 13.97 -13.42 -4.62
CA PRO A 504 13.16 -12.27 -4.23
C PRO A 504 13.41 -11.80 -2.79
N LEU A 505 13.63 -12.70 -1.83
CA LEU A 505 13.95 -12.32 -0.45
C LEU A 505 15.26 -11.52 -0.38
N CYS A 506 16.32 -11.99 -1.07
CA CYS A 506 17.59 -11.29 -1.11
C CYS A 506 17.48 -9.90 -1.76
N VAL A 507 16.77 -9.79 -2.87
CA VAL A 507 16.55 -8.50 -3.54
C VAL A 507 15.78 -7.53 -2.64
N LEU A 508 14.66 -7.97 -2.06
CA LEU A 508 13.86 -7.12 -1.16
C LEU A 508 14.64 -6.72 0.10
N SER A 509 15.52 -7.59 0.62
CA SER A 509 16.34 -7.27 1.79
C SER A 509 17.35 -6.15 1.50
N LEU A 510 17.90 -6.09 0.29
CA LEU A 510 18.76 -5.00 -0.14
C LEU A 510 18.01 -3.66 -0.12
N PHE A 511 16.79 -3.63 -0.66
CA PHE A 511 15.97 -2.41 -0.64
C PHE A 511 15.48 -2.06 0.76
N ALA A 512 15.10 -3.03 1.59
CA ALA A 512 14.72 -2.81 2.98
C ALA A 512 15.87 -2.24 3.83
N PHE A 513 17.13 -2.47 3.44
CA PHE A 513 18.29 -1.83 4.03
C PHE A 513 18.56 -0.45 3.40
N ALA A 514 18.71 -0.39 2.08
CA ALA A 514 19.36 0.72 1.39
C ALA A 514 18.40 1.84 0.93
N PHE A 515 17.10 1.57 0.75
CA PHE A 515 16.20 2.54 0.10
C PHE A 515 16.05 3.85 0.89
N GLY A 516 16.17 3.83 2.23
CA GLY A 516 16.13 5.04 3.04
C GLY A 516 17.28 6.03 2.79
N PHE A 517 18.41 5.54 2.25
CA PHE A 517 19.55 6.41 1.89
C PHE A 517 19.25 7.34 0.69
N THR A 518 18.14 7.12 -0.03
CA THR A 518 17.71 8.02 -1.12
C THR A 518 17.58 9.46 -0.66
N LEU A 519 17.20 9.71 0.60
CA LEU A 519 17.16 11.05 1.19
C LEU A 519 18.53 11.73 1.22
N LEU A 520 19.61 10.99 1.46
CA LEU A 520 20.98 11.55 1.50
C LEU A 520 21.51 11.96 0.12
N PHE A 521 20.90 11.44 -0.95
CA PHE A 521 21.28 11.75 -2.33
C PHE A 521 20.39 12.83 -2.98
N GLY A 522 19.59 13.55 -2.19
CA GLY A 522 18.74 14.64 -2.69
C GLY A 522 17.55 14.16 -3.53
N TRP A 523 17.06 12.93 -3.31
CA TRP A 523 15.88 12.37 -3.96
C TRP A 523 14.58 12.71 -3.19
N ASP A 524 14.65 13.63 -2.25
CA ASP A 524 13.52 14.21 -1.54
C ASP A 524 12.48 14.78 -2.52
N GLY A 525 12.91 15.40 -3.62
CA GLY A 525 12.04 15.88 -4.68
C GLY A 525 11.08 14.86 -5.30
N VAL A 526 11.41 13.56 -5.27
CA VAL A 526 10.54 12.48 -5.76
C VAL A 526 9.31 12.30 -4.86
N PHE A 527 9.38 12.73 -3.62
CA PHE A 527 8.32 12.57 -2.62
C PHE A 527 7.58 13.88 -2.33
N THR A 528 7.91 14.98 -3.01
CA THR A 528 7.31 16.28 -2.76
C THR A 528 5.93 16.43 -3.39
N ILE A 529 5.19 17.41 -2.89
CA ILE A 529 3.86 17.78 -3.42
C ILE A 529 4.04 18.35 -4.82
N SER A 530 3.30 17.80 -5.79
CA SER A 530 3.30 18.25 -7.19
C SER A 530 2.30 19.39 -7.46
N TYR A 531 1.67 19.93 -6.42
CA TYR A 531 0.63 20.94 -6.56
C TYR A 531 1.13 22.30 -6.08
N ASP A 532 0.94 23.32 -6.90
CA ASP A 532 1.15 24.71 -6.51
C ASP A 532 -0.17 25.24 -5.89
N LEU A 533 -0.28 25.07 -4.56
CA LEU A 533 -1.42 25.57 -3.79
C LEU A 533 -1.25 27.03 -3.36
N ALA A 534 -0.08 27.64 -3.63
CA ALA A 534 0.22 29.01 -3.22
C ALA A 534 -0.19 30.08 -4.26
N THR A 535 -0.60 29.68 -5.47
CA THR A 535 -1.14 30.54 -6.53
C THR A 535 -2.62 30.31 -6.70
#